data_2c1d285748f761c45846183946c4e67a
#
_entry.id   2c1d285748f761c45846183946c4e67a
#
_cell.length_a   1.000
_cell.length_b   1.000
_cell.length_c   1.000
_cell.angle_alpha   90.00
_cell.angle_beta   90.00
_cell.angle_gamma   90.00
#
_symmetry.space_group_name_H-M   'P 1'
#
loop_
_entity.id
_entity.type
_entity.pdbx_description
1 polymer ?
#
loop_
_entity_poly.entity_id
_entity_poly.type
_entity_poly.pdbx_seq_one_letter_code
_entity_poly.pdbx_strand_id
1 'polypeptide(L)'
;MTLLVYVVIGTALGAMGWLVLQPVLSMPAFLRANYRGAALPTATGLVIVLVVLAVAAFGALGDAAGWGEDAAAATSRDLMLRAALGFGFVGLLDDLAGGGSGGGFRGHLLALRDGRITTGFVKLAGGALVAIVVAAPLAPDSVGWLLADAAVIALAANLANLLDRAPGRTLKTAIVAFAVLAAIDRASAALCGPGVAVSAGAALLVPDLRERGMLGDTGANVVGAAVGLAAVIVLGHSAVLAVLVALLALNLVSEWVSFSAVIDRTGPLRWLDRLGSRREA
;
A
#
# COMPACT_ATOMS: atom_id res chain seq x y z
N MET A 1 -2.01 -23.12 -6.63
CA MET A 1 -2.58 -22.72 -7.95
C MET A 1 -3.47 -21.47 -7.84
N THR A 2 -4.32 -21.38 -6.85
CA THR A 2 -5.27 -20.26 -6.65
C THR A 2 -4.57 -18.88 -6.58
N LEU A 3 -3.57 -18.68 -5.72
CA LEU A 3 -2.85 -17.42 -5.62
C LEU A 3 -2.25 -16.96 -6.96
N LEU A 4 -1.67 -17.88 -7.76
CA LEU A 4 -1.08 -17.54 -9.05
C LEU A 4 -2.12 -16.94 -10.01
N VAL A 5 -3.34 -17.50 -10.02
CA VAL A 5 -4.44 -16.98 -10.84
C VAL A 5 -4.79 -15.55 -10.45
N TYR A 6 -4.91 -15.28 -9.14
CA TYR A 6 -5.18 -13.93 -8.64
C TYR A 6 -4.05 -12.94 -8.95
N VAL A 7 -2.79 -13.36 -8.87
CA VAL A 7 -1.62 -12.53 -9.25
C VAL A 7 -1.65 -12.22 -10.76
N VAL A 8 -1.95 -13.19 -11.61
CA VAL A 8 -2.08 -12.96 -13.05
C VAL A 8 -3.23 -11.99 -13.36
N ILE A 9 -4.40 -12.21 -12.74
CA ILE A 9 -5.56 -11.32 -12.89
C ILE A 9 -5.22 -9.90 -12.42
N GLY A 10 -4.62 -9.75 -11.24
CA GLY A 10 -4.24 -8.45 -10.69
C GLY A 10 -3.26 -7.71 -11.60
N THR A 11 -2.23 -8.42 -12.13
CA THR A 11 -1.28 -7.83 -13.07
C THR A 11 -1.95 -7.40 -14.37
N ALA A 12 -2.79 -8.26 -14.96
CA ALA A 12 -3.47 -7.96 -16.22
C ALA A 12 -4.44 -6.78 -16.08
N LEU A 13 -5.27 -6.80 -15.03
CA LEU A 13 -6.21 -5.70 -14.77
C LEU A 13 -5.47 -4.41 -14.37
N GLY A 14 -4.35 -4.51 -13.66
CA GLY A 14 -3.49 -3.36 -13.34
C GLY A 14 -2.91 -2.71 -14.58
N ALA A 15 -2.39 -3.50 -15.52
CA ALA A 15 -1.86 -3.00 -16.79
C ALA A 15 -2.97 -2.37 -17.66
N MET A 16 -4.14 -3.02 -17.75
CA MET A 16 -5.30 -2.48 -18.43
C MET A 16 -5.79 -1.19 -17.77
N GLY A 17 -5.93 -1.19 -16.45
CA GLY A 17 -6.37 -0.02 -15.68
C GLY A 17 -5.44 1.19 -15.87
N TRP A 18 -4.12 0.98 -15.91
CA TRP A 18 -3.15 2.02 -16.26
C TRP A 18 -3.46 2.64 -17.62
N LEU A 19 -3.68 1.82 -18.65
CA LEU A 19 -3.96 2.32 -20.02
C LEU A 19 -5.29 3.05 -20.11
N VAL A 20 -6.33 2.53 -19.46
CA VAL A 20 -7.70 3.09 -19.53
C VAL A 20 -7.82 4.37 -18.72
N LEU A 21 -7.15 4.47 -17.56
CA LEU A 21 -7.29 5.62 -16.67
C LEU A 21 -6.35 6.78 -16.97
N GLN A 22 -5.40 6.63 -17.89
CA GLN A 22 -4.47 7.71 -18.27
C GLN A 22 -5.16 9.05 -18.55
N PRO A 23 -6.27 9.14 -19.32
CA PRO A 23 -6.94 10.42 -19.57
C PRO A 23 -7.43 11.09 -18.28
N VAL A 24 -7.98 10.29 -17.35
CA VAL A 24 -8.49 10.80 -16.06
C VAL A 24 -7.34 11.24 -15.16
N LEU A 25 -6.30 10.43 -15.04
CA LEU A 25 -5.14 10.71 -14.19
C LEU A 25 -4.31 11.91 -14.73
N SER A 26 -4.44 12.24 -16.01
CA SER A 26 -3.80 13.41 -16.63
C SER A 26 -4.58 14.71 -16.45
N MET A 27 -5.74 14.70 -15.80
CA MET A 27 -6.48 15.92 -15.49
C MET A 27 -5.72 16.80 -14.50
N PRO A 28 -5.85 18.14 -14.55
CA PRO A 28 -5.11 19.07 -13.69
C PRO A 28 -5.21 18.77 -12.20
N ALA A 29 -6.34 18.25 -11.73
CA ALA A 29 -6.55 17.87 -10.33
C ALA A 29 -5.56 16.81 -9.83
N PHE A 30 -5.09 15.93 -10.72
CA PHE A 30 -4.16 14.85 -10.41
C PHE A 30 -2.70 15.15 -10.72
N LEU A 31 -2.39 16.32 -11.27
CA LEU A 31 -1.00 16.67 -11.60
C LEU A 31 -0.28 17.26 -10.39
N ARG A 32 0.90 16.74 -10.10
CA ARG A 32 1.80 17.25 -9.07
C ARG A 32 3.23 17.26 -9.58
N ALA A 33 4.01 18.22 -9.09
CA ALA A 33 5.43 18.30 -9.42
C ALA A 33 6.18 17.13 -8.73
N ASN A 34 6.96 16.37 -9.51
CA ASN A 34 7.87 15.37 -8.97
C ASN A 34 9.13 16.05 -8.40
N TYR A 35 10.09 15.26 -7.90
CA TYR A 35 11.36 15.75 -7.36
C TYR A 35 12.24 16.50 -8.39
N ARG A 36 11.95 16.41 -9.68
CA ARG A 36 12.60 17.16 -10.78
C ARG A 36 11.80 18.39 -11.19
N GLY A 37 10.67 18.68 -10.57
CA GLY A 37 9.77 19.77 -10.94
C GLY A 37 8.87 19.47 -12.15
N ALA A 38 8.90 18.26 -12.71
CA ALA A 38 8.01 17.85 -13.79
C ALA A 38 6.61 17.56 -13.24
N ALA A 39 5.58 18.13 -13.89
CA ALA A 39 4.19 17.84 -13.57
C ALA A 39 3.81 16.44 -14.07
N LEU A 40 3.55 15.53 -13.15
CA LEU A 40 3.18 14.14 -13.43
C LEU A 40 1.84 13.79 -12.78
N PRO A 41 1.07 12.86 -13.40
CA PRO A 41 -0.06 12.25 -12.73
C PRO A 41 0.36 11.66 -11.37
N THR A 42 -0.27 12.12 -10.29
CA THR A 42 -0.20 11.48 -8.97
C THR A 42 -1.41 10.57 -8.78
N ALA A 43 -1.50 9.88 -7.64
CA ALA A 43 -2.59 8.97 -7.31
C ALA A 43 -2.81 7.86 -8.37
N THR A 44 -1.74 7.44 -9.11
CA THR A 44 -1.87 6.30 -10.03
C THR A 44 -2.25 5.02 -9.29
N GLY A 45 -2.03 4.99 -7.98
CA GLY A 45 -2.51 3.95 -7.08
C GLY A 45 -4.03 3.74 -7.08
N LEU A 46 -4.83 4.69 -7.58
CA LEU A 46 -6.27 4.49 -7.83
C LEU A 46 -6.54 3.27 -8.72
N VAL A 47 -5.63 2.95 -9.64
CA VAL A 47 -5.70 1.72 -10.44
C VAL A 47 -5.76 0.49 -9.53
N ILE A 48 -4.93 0.43 -8.49
CA ILE A 48 -4.88 -0.71 -7.55
C ILE A 48 -6.23 -0.86 -6.82
N VAL A 49 -6.77 0.26 -6.34
CA VAL A 49 -8.07 0.29 -5.64
C VAL A 49 -9.18 -0.24 -6.54
N LEU A 50 -9.23 0.23 -7.78
CA LEU A 50 -10.27 -0.19 -8.75
C LEU A 50 -10.09 -1.65 -9.18
N VAL A 51 -8.86 -2.16 -9.28
CA VAL A 51 -8.60 -3.59 -9.57
C VAL A 51 -9.09 -4.45 -8.41
N VAL A 52 -8.78 -4.09 -7.17
CA VAL A 52 -9.26 -4.83 -5.98
C VAL A 52 -10.78 -4.81 -5.93
N LEU A 53 -11.42 -3.66 -6.19
CA LEU A 53 -12.87 -3.53 -6.25
C LEU A 53 -13.47 -4.40 -7.36
N ALA A 54 -12.88 -4.41 -8.55
CA ALA A 54 -13.33 -5.23 -9.67
C ALA A 54 -13.27 -6.73 -9.34
N VAL A 55 -12.14 -7.19 -8.78
CA VAL A 55 -11.99 -8.59 -8.37
C VAL A 55 -13.01 -8.96 -7.28
N ALA A 56 -13.26 -8.07 -6.33
CA ALA A 56 -14.28 -8.30 -5.30
C ALA A 56 -15.69 -8.37 -5.89
N ALA A 57 -16.02 -7.48 -6.84
CA ALA A 57 -17.31 -7.48 -7.52
C ALA A 57 -17.52 -8.76 -8.36
N PHE A 58 -16.50 -9.20 -9.10
CA PHE A 58 -16.55 -10.46 -9.84
C PHE A 58 -16.68 -11.68 -8.92
N GLY A 59 -15.99 -11.69 -7.78
CA GLY A 59 -16.15 -12.73 -6.77
C GLY A 59 -17.58 -12.79 -6.24
N ALA A 60 -18.17 -11.64 -5.89
CA ALA A 60 -19.56 -11.57 -5.42
C ALA A 60 -20.57 -12.06 -6.48
N LEU A 61 -20.34 -11.76 -7.76
CA LEU A 61 -21.15 -12.29 -8.87
C LEU A 61 -20.97 -13.80 -9.01
N GLY A 62 -19.75 -14.30 -8.85
CA GLY A 62 -19.45 -15.74 -8.88
C GLY A 62 -20.15 -16.48 -7.74
N ASP A 63 -20.11 -15.94 -6.52
CA ASP A 63 -20.80 -16.48 -5.36
C ASP A 63 -22.33 -16.55 -5.60
N ALA A 64 -22.91 -15.49 -6.14
CA ALA A 64 -24.32 -15.43 -6.49
C ALA A 64 -24.71 -16.42 -7.63
N ALA A 65 -23.78 -16.69 -8.53
CA ALA A 65 -23.95 -17.65 -9.61
C ALA A 65 -23.68 -19.13 -9.17
N GLY A 66 -23.26 -19.33 -7.93
CA GLY A 66 -22.95 -20.68 -7.40
C GLY A 66 -21.67 -21.28 -7.97
N TRP A 67 -20.72 -20.46 -8.45
CA TRP A 67 -19.44 -20.97 -9.02
C TRP A 67 -18.48 -21.52 -7.97
N GLY A 68 -18.70 -21.19 -6.70
CA GLY A 68 -17.90 -21.65 -5.58
C GLY A 68 -16.47 -21.10 -5.60
N GLU A 69 -16.11 -20.33 -4.60
CA GLU A 69 -14.76 -19.86 -4.37
C GLU A 69 -14.16 -20.56 -3.12
N ASP A 70 -12.85 -20.68 -3.07
CA ASP A 70 -12.18 -21.10 -1.84
C ASP A 70 -12.48 -20.11 -0.72
N ALA A 71 -12.95 -20.58 0.44
CA ALA A 71 -13.40 -19.73 1.53
C ALA A 71 -12.28 -18.82 2.08
N ALA A 72 -11.02 -19.30 2.06
CA ALA A 72 -9.89 -18.49 2.48
C ALA A 72 -9.59 -17.38 1.45
N ALA A 73 -9.76 -17.67 0.14
CA ALA A 73 -9.64 -16.68 -0.92
C ALA A 73 -10.73 -15.60 -0.82
N ALA A 74 -11.98 -16.01 -0.60
CA ALA A 74 -13.11 -15.08 -0.43
C ALA A 74 -12.89 -14.15 0.78
N THR A 75 -12.53 -14.72 1.94
CA THR A 75 -12.23 -13.93 3.14
C THR A 75 -11.07 -12.95 2.89
N SER A 76 -9.98 -13.42 2.30
CA SER A 76 -8.82 -12.60 1.96
C SER A 76 -9.15 -11.46 1.00
N ARG A 77 -9.97 -11.74 -0.02
CA ARG A 77 -10.49 -10.75 -0.97
C ARG A 77 -11.28 -9.64 -0.25
N ASP A 78 -12.18 -10.02 0.65
CA ASP A 78 -13.04 -9.08 1.37
C ASP A 78 -12.26 -8.22 2.37
N LEU A 79 -11.26 -8.78 3.04
CA LEU A 79 -10.33 -8.03 3.89
C LEU A 79 -9.53 -7.01 3.07
N MET A 80 -9.01 -7.45 1.91
CA MET A 80 -8.26 -6.55 1.04
C MET A 80 -9.13 -5.46 0.43
N LEU A 81 -10.40 -5.74 0.11
CA LEU A 81 -11.36 -4.73 -0.34
C LEU A 81 -11.54 -3.62 0.71
N ARG A 82 -11.75 -3.98 1.98
CA ARG A 82 -11.86 -3.00 3.07
C ARG A 82 -10.57 -2.18 3.21
N ALA A 83 -9.41 -2.83 3.15
CA ALA A 83 -8.13 -2.16 3.20
C ALA A 83 -7.94 -1.21 2.00
N ALA A 84 -8.21 -1.67 0.78
CA ALA A 84 -8.02 -0.87 -0.43
C ALA A 84 -8.94 0.35 -0.47
N LEU A 85 -10.23 0.19 -0.13
CA LEU A 85 -11.16 1.31 -0.09
C LEU A 85 -10.80 2.30 1.02
N GLY A 86 -10.49 1.84 2.23
CA GLY A 86 -10.17 2.70 3.35
C GLY A 86 -8.84 3.44 3.18
N PHE A 87 -7.75 2.71 2.99
CA PHE A 87 -6.42 3.31 2.80
C PHE A 87 -6.32 4.09 1.50
N GLY A 88 -6.99 3.61 0.42
CA GLY A 88 -7.07 4.31 -0.85
C GLY A 88 -7.80 5.63 -0.73
N PHE A 89 -8.93 5.68 -0.03
CA PHE A 89 -9.69 6.91 0.22
C PHE A 89 -8.86 7.94 1.00
N VAL A 90 -8.25 7.51 2.10
CA VAL A 90 -7.44 8.39 2.93
C VAL A 90 -6.20 8.90 2.17
N GLY A 91 -5.55 8.03 1.36
CA GLY A 91 -4.44 8.42 0.51
C GLY A 91 -4.85 9.38 -0.60
N LEU A 92 -6.00 9.15 -1.24
CA LEU A 92 -6.52 10.03 -2.29
C LEU A 92 -6.84 11.43 -1.76
N LEU A 93 -7.39 11.53 -0.54
CA LEU A 93 -7.58 12.82 0.11
C LEU A 93 -6.27 13.58 0.28
N ASP A 94 -5.20 12.88 0.67
CA ASP A 94 -3.88 13.53 0.83
C ASP A 94 -3.26 13.90 -0.53
N ASP A 95 -3.36 13.05 -1.54
CA ASP A 95 -2.89 13.32 -2.91
C ASP A 95 -3.57 14.56 -3.52
N LEU A 96 -4.87 14.75 -3.26
CA LEU A 96 -5.66 15.85 -3.84
C LEU A 96 -5.61 17.13 -3.00
N ALA A 97 -5.70 17.03 -1.68
CA ALA A 97 -5.81 18.15 -0.75
C ALA A 97 -4.48 18.47 -0.02
N GLY A 98 -3.51 17.56 -0.05
CA GLY A 98 -2.21 17.70 0.60
C GLY A 98 -1.34 18.73 -0.06
N GLY A 99 -1.47 19.98 0.37
CA GLY A 99 -0.63 21.12 -0.03
C GLY A 99 0.45 21.40 1.00
N GLY A 100 1.49 20.55 1.08
CA GLY A 100 2.79 20.99 1.59
C GLY A 100 2.93 21.43 3.06
N SER A 101 2.16 20.93 4.00
CA SER A 101 2.48 21.08 5.43
C SER A 101 3.42 19.95 5.88
N GLY A 102 4.67 20.02 5.47
CA GLY A 102 5.72 19.10 5.87
C GLY A 102 6.06 19.25 7.35
N GLY A 103 5.40 18.49 8.21
CA GLY A 103 5.64 18.55 9.64
C GLY A 103 5.94 17.19 10.29
N GLY A 104 5.93 16.08 9.56
CA GLY A 104 6.02 14.75 10.15
C GLY A 104 4.93 14.51 11.22
N PHE A 105 5.01 13.41 11.94
CA PHE A 105 4.06 13.08 13.02
C PHE A 105 4.01 14.17 14.11
N ARG A 106 5.19 14.69 14.51
CA ARG A 106 5.30 15.76 15.52
C ARG A 106 4.61 17.05 15.09
N GLY A 107 4.73 17.43 13.80
CA GLY A 107 4.09 18.64 13.27
C GLY A 107 2.56 18.53 13.29
N HIS A 108 2.01 17.37 12.97
CA HIS A 108 0.57 17.13 13.02
C HIS A 108 0.03 17.14 14.46
N LEU A 109 0.79 16.59 15.41
CA LEU A 109 0.43 16.60 16.83
C LEU A 109 0.46 18.01 17.41
N LEU A 110 1.46 18.82 17.06
CA LEU A 110 1.53 20.23 17.46
C LEU A 110 0.38 21.05 16.88
N ALA A 111 0.07 20.86 15.59
CA ALA A 111 -1.07 21.52 14.95
C ALA A 111 -2.40 21.17 15.64
N LEU A 112 -2.57 19.90 16.04
CA LEU A 112 -3.75 19.46 16.80
C LEU A 112 -3.84 20.14 18.18
N ARG A 113 -2.70 20.28 18.86
CA ARG A 113 -2.63 21.03 20.14
C ARG A 113 -3.07 22.48 19.97
N ASP A 114 -2.79 23.07 18.80
CA ASP A 114 -3.23 24.43 18.45
C ASP A 114 -4.67 24.48 17.88
N GLY A 115 -5.45 23.39 17.99
CA GLY A 115 -6.81 23.29 17.50
C GLY A 115 -6.95 23.19 15.97
N ARG A 116 -5.85 22.90 15.25
CA ARG A 116 -5.84 22.78 13.78
C ARG A 116 -5.74 21.32 13.35
N ILE A 117 -6.74 20.86 12.60
CA ILE A 117 -6.72 19.53 11.98
C ILE A 117 -6.02 19.64 10.63
N THR A 118 -4.99 18.82 10.43
CA THR A 118 -4.22 18.72 9.17
C THR A 118 -4.62 17.49 8.38
N THR A 119 -4.40 17.49 7.05
CA THR A 119 -4.64 16.30 6.21
C THR A 119 -3.83 15.10 6.68
N GLY A 120 -2.58 15.32 7.12
CA GLY A 120 -1.74 14.26 7.69
C GLY A 120 -2.29 13.68 9.00
N PHE A 121 -2.94 14.48 9.88
CA PHE A 121 -3.62 13.94 11.05
C PHE A 121 -4.84 13.08 10.64
N VAL A 122 -5.64 13.55 9.68
CA VAL A 122 -6.78 12.77 9.14
C VAL A 122 -6.29 11.45 8.54
N LYS A 123 -5.16 11.48 7.84
CA LYS A 123 -4.51 10.28 7.27
C LYS A 123 -4.10 9.28 8.36
N LEU A 124 -3.43 9.73 9.40
CA LEU A 124 -2.99 8.87 10.50
C LEU A 124 -4.17 8.27 11.26
N ALA A 125 -5.12 9.11 11.68
CA ALA A 125 -6.31 8.66 12.41
C ALA A 125 -7.19 7.76 11.54
N GLY A 126 -7.47 8.16 10.29
CA GLY A 126 -8.24 7.37 9.34
C GLY A 126 -7.59 6.03 9.04
N GLY A 127 -6.27 6.02 8.81
CA GLY A 127 -5.51 4.78 8.58
C GLY A 127 -5.57 3.83 9.78
N ALA A 128 -5.47 4.34 11.00
CA ALA A 128 -5.60 3.54 12.21
C ALA A 128 -7.01 2.91 12.35
N LEU A 129 -8.07 3.69 12.09
CA LEU A 129 -9.45 3.20 12.12
C LEU A 129 -9.70 2.14 11.05
N VAL A 130 -9.21 2.36 9.83
CA VAL A 130 -9.29 1.38 8.74
C VAL A 130 -8.58 0.08 9.13
N ALA A 131 -7.37 0.19 9.69
CA ALA A 131 -6.59 -0.98 10.11
C ALA A 131 -7.33 -1.81 11.18
N ILE A 132 -8.00 -1.17 12.15
CA ILE A 132 -8.83 -1.85 13.15
C ILE A 132 -9.99 -2.60 12.47
N VAL A 133 -10.69 -1.96 11.53
CA VAL A 133 -11.80 -2.60 10.79
C VAL A 133 -11.33 -3.79 9.96
N VAL A 134 -10.13 -3.70 9.37
CA VAL A 134 -9.52 -4.79 8.60
C VAL A 134 -9.07 -5.93 9.49
N ALA A 135 -8.45 -5.64 10.65
CA ALA A 135 -7.92 -6.65 11.56
C ALA A 135 -9.02 -7.33 12.40
N ALA A 136 -10.17 -6.69 12.64
CA ALA A 136 -11.21 -7.19 13.52
C ALA A 136 -11.64 -8.65 13.25
N PRO A 137 -11.84 -9.11 11.99
CA PRO A 137 -12.20 -10.51 11.74
C PRO A 137 -11.06 -11.50 11.98
N LEU A 138 -9.81 -11.06 12.10
CA LEU A 138 -8.63 -11.92 12.29
C LEU A 138 -8.36 -12.21 13.76
N ALA A 139 -8.81 -11.33 14.66
CA ALA A 139 -8.57 -11.44 16.11
C ALA A 139 -9.87 -11.18 16.91
N PRO A 140 -10.96 -11.98 16.70
CA PRO A 140 -12.29 -11.67 17.26
C PRO A 140 -12.33 -11.74 18.79
N ASP A 141 -11.49 -12.54 19.41
CA ASP A 141 -11.56 -12.83 20.86
C ASP A 141 -10.48 -12.11 21.69
N SER A 142 -9.69 -11.24 21.06
CA SER A 142 -8.56 -10.57 21.75
C SER A 142 -8.34 -9.16 21.29
N VAL A 143 -8.70 -8.19 22.14
CA VAL A 143 -8.41 -6.77 21.90
C VAL A 143 -6.92 -6.51 21.74
N GLY A 144 -6.07 -7.20 22.49
CA GLY A 144 -4.61 -7.06 22.40
C GLY A 144 -4.08 -7.46 21.01
N TRP A 145 -4.51 -8.61 20.50
CA TRP A 145 -4.13 -9.06 19.16
C TRP A 145 -4.77 -8.22 18.07
N LEU A 146 -6.02 -7.82 18.21
CA LEU A 146 -6.67 -6.89 17.30
C LEU A 146 -5.83 -5.59 17.12
N LEU A 147 -5.38 -5.02 18.24
CA LEU A 147 -4.57 -3.79 18.19
C LEU A 147 -3.17 -4.04 17.63
N ALA A 148 -2.55 -5.19 17.91
CA ALA A 148 -1.25 -5.55 17.34
C ALA A 148 -1.33 -5.73 15.82
N ASP A 149 -2.31 -6.46 15.33
CA ASP A 149 -2.55 -6.72 13.91
C ASP A 149 -2.89 -5.41 13.17
N ALA A 150 -3.77 -4.60 13.74
CA ALA A 150 -4.11 -3.29 13.20
C ALA A 150 -2.88 -2.38 13.14
N ALA A 151 -2.03 -2.38 14.17
CA ALA A 151 -0.80 -1.59 14.19
C ALA A 151 0.19 -2.07 13.11
N VAL A 152 0.34 -3.38 12.87
CA VAL A 152 1.18 -3.90 11.77
C VAL A 152 0.67 -3.39 10.42
N ILE A 153 -0.64 -3.48 10.16
CA ILE A 153 -1.25 -3.02 8.90
C ILE A 153 -1.06 -1.51 8.71
N ALA A 154 -1.36 -0.71 9.73
CA ALA A 154 -1.25 0.75 9.66
C ALA A 154 0.19 1.22 9.51
N LEU A 155 1.13 0.64 10.26
CA LEU A 155 2.55 1.01 10.20
C LEU A 155 3.21 0.55 8.90
N ALA A 156 2.79 -0.59 8.33
CA ALA A 156 3.24 -1.04 7.02
C ALA A 156 2.74 -0.09 5.91
N ALA A 157 1.49 0.36 5.97
CA ALA A 157 0.94 1.36 5.07
C ALA A 157 1.72 2.68 5.16
N ASN A 158 1.99 3.18 6.38
CA ASN A 158 2.76 4.40 6.57
C ASN A 158 4.22 4.26 6.11
N LEU A 159 4.87 3.12 6.40
CA LEU A 159 6.23 2.86 5.93
C LEU A 159 6.32 2.85 4.40
N ALA A 160 5.37 2.22 3.72
CA ALA A 160 5.30 2.22 2.26
C ALA A 160 5.19 3.65 1.70
N ASN A 161 4.38 4.49 2.33
CA ASN A 161 4.26 5.91 2.01
C ASN A 161 5.57 6.69 2.26
N LEU A 162 6.26 6.43 3.38
CA LEU A 162 7.56 7.02 3.65
C LEU A 162 8.65 6.62 2.64
N LEU A 163 8.52 5.44 2.01
CA LEU A 163 9.39 4.97 0.95
C LEU A 163 9.04 5.57 -0.42
N ASP A 164 7.82 6.08 -0.62
CA ASP A 164 7.34 6.62 -1.91
C ASP A 164 7.92 8.01 -2.23
N ARG A 165 9.24 8.11 -2.10
CA ARG A 165 10.05 9.31 -2.38
C ARG A 165 10.93 9.16 -3.60
N ALA A 166 10.92 8.00 -4.26
CA ALA A 166 11.71 7.72 -5.45
C ALA A 166 10.99 6.70 -6.35
N PRO A 167 11.13 6.84 -7.68
CA PRO A 167 10.45 5.98 -8.64
C PRO A 167 10.68 4.49 -8.38
N GLY A 168 9.62 3.71 -8.29
CA GLY A 168 9.60 2.27 -8.13
C GLY A 168 10.03 1.74 -6.77
N ARG A 169 10.49 2.58 -5.83
CA ARG A 169 11.02 2.12 -4.54
C ARG A 169 9.97 1.36 -3.73
N THR A 170 8.82 1.96 -3.53
CA THR A 170 7.70 1.37 -2.78
C THR A 170 7.24 0.07 -3.40
N LEU A 171 7.04 0.06 -4.72
CA LEU A 171 6.57 -1.13 -5.43
C LEU A 171 7.59 -2.27 -5.40
N LYS A 172 8.89 -1.99 -5.62
CA LYS A 172 9.94 -3.01 -5.50
C LYS A 172 9.98 -3.62 -4.10
N THR A 173 9.92 -2.79 -3.07
CA THR A 173 9.93 -3.24 -1.68
C THR A 173 8.70 -4.10 -1.36
N ALA A 174 7.52 -3.67 -1.78
CA ALA A 174 6.29 -4.41 -1.55
C ALA A 174 6.25 -5.75 -2.29
N ILE A 175 6.70 -5.80 -3.54
CA ILE A 175 6.79 -7.04 -4.34
C ILE A 175 7.72 -8.05 -3.64
N VAL A 176 8.89 -7.62 -3.19
CA VAL A 176 9.85 -8.49 -2.50
C VAL A 176 9.28 -8.97 -1.16
N ALA A 177 8.73 -8.07 -0.35
CA ALA A 177 8.14 -8.42 0.94
C ALA A 177 6.97 -9.41 0.77
N PHE A 178 6.07 -9.16 -0.17
CA PHE A 178 4.97 -10.08 -0.47
C PHE A 178 5.46 -11.44 -0.99
N ALA A 179 6.45 -11.47 -1.86
CA ALA A 179 7.03 -12.72 -2.37
C ALA A 179 7.64 -13.57 -1.25
N VAL A 180 8.30 -12.94 -0.27
CA VAL A 180 8.82 -13.63 0.93
C VAL A 180 7.67 -14.21 1.75
N LEU A 181 6.62 -13.43 2.03
CA LEU A 181 5.45 -13.91 2.78
C LEU A 181 4.74 -15.05 2.04
N ALA A 182 4.57 -14.93 0.72
CA ALA A 182 3.97 -15.98 -0.09
C ALA A 182 4.82 -17.27 -0.11
N ALA A 183 6.14 -17.15 -0.07
CA ALA A 183 7.02 -18.31 0.05
C ALA A 183 6.92 -19.00 1.43
N ILE A 184 6.80 -18.22 2.52
CA ILE A 184 6.60 -18.73 3.88
C ILE A 184 5.27 -19.49 3.96
N ASP A 185 4.19 -18.94 3.42
CA ASP A 185 2.83 -19.50 3.44
C ASP A 185 2.60 -20.55 2.33
N ARG A 186 3.62 -20.88 1.53
CA ARG A 186 3.51 -21.80 0.39
C ARG A 186 2.41 -21.39 -0.61
N ALA A 187 2.22 -20.08 -0.75
CA ALA A 187 1.29 -19.46 -1.70
C ALA A 187 -0.17 -19.94 -1.50
N SER A 188 -0.65 -19.97 -0.26
CA SER A 188 -2.02 -20.36 0.07
C SER A 188 -3.07 -19.40 -0.49
N ALA A 189 -4.31 -19.83 -0.49
CA ALA A 189 -5.45 -19.02 -0.92
C ALA A 189 -5.71 -17.81 0.01
N ALA A 190 -5.25 -17.87 1.25
CA ALA A 190 -5.38 -16.76 2.20
C ALA A 190 -4.63 -15.49 1.78
N LEU A 191 -3.70 -15.58 0.83
CA LEU A 191 -2.98 -14.44 0.28
C LEU A 191 -3.57 -13.86 -1.02
N CYS A 192 -4.71 -14.39 -1.50
CA CYS A 192 -5.29 -13.94 -2.78
C CYS A 192 -5.62 -12.45 -2.80
N GLY A 193 -6.21 -11.91 -1.75
CA GLY A 193 -6.53 -10.48 -1.66
C GLY A 193 -5.28 -9.57 -1.73
N PRO A 194 -4.31 -9.70 -0.79
CA PRO A 194 -3.05 -8.99 -0.86
C PRO A 194 -2.30 -9.21 -2.18
N GLY A 195 -2.35 -10.43 -2.73
CA GLY A 195 -1.76 -10.80 -4.02
C GLY A 195 -2.30 -9.97 -5.19
N VAL A 196 -3.62 -9.74 -5.24
CA VAL A 196 -4.23 -8.85 -6.25
C VAL A 196 -3.71 -7.44 -6.13
N ALA A 197 -3.67 -6.87 -4.91
CA ALA A 197 -3.23 -5.49 -4.71
C ALA A 197 -1.76 -5.29 -5.09
N VAL A 198 -0.88 -6.18 -4.62
CA VAL A 198 0.56 -6.10 -4.92
C VAL A 198 0.85 -6.33 -6.40
N SER A 199 0.15 -7.27 -7.05
CA SER A 199 0.34 -7.54 -8.47
C SER A 199 -0.23 -6.47 -9.38
N ALA A 200 -1.35 -5.84 -9.02
CA ALA A 200 -1.84 -4.63 -9.67
C ALA A 200 -0.83 -3.47 -9.54
N GLY A 201 -0.22 -3.33 -8.35
CA GLY A 201 0.91 -2.40 -8.14
C GLY A 201 2.12 -2.75 -9.00
N ALA A 202 2.46 -4.03 -9.14
CA ALA A 202 3.57 -4.47 -9.98
C ALA A 202 3.40 -4.06 -11.46
N ALA A 203 2.17 -4.03 -11.97
CA ALA A 203 1.86 -3.52 -13.31
C ALA A 203 2.18 -2.01 -13.46
N LEU A 204 2.12 -1.25 -12.37
CA LEU A 204 2.47 0.18 -12.34
C LEU A 204 3.97 0.42 -12.19
N LEU A 205 4.79 -0.59 -11.91
CA LEU A 205 6.22 -0.43 -11.67
C LEU A 205 6.95 0.22 -12.86
N VAL A 206 6.66 -0.22 -14.08
CA VAL A 206 7.30 0.34 -15.28
C VAL A 206 6.87 1.79 -15.56
N PRO A 207 5.58 2.15 -15.51
CA PRO A 207 5.16 3.55 -15.57
C PRO A 207 5.83 4.44 -14.52
N ASP A 208 5.91 3.99 -13.27
CA ASP A 208 6.51 4.74 -12.17
C ASP A 208 8.04 4.89 -12.33
N LEU A 209 8.77 3.81 -12.63
CA LEU A 209 10.21 3.86 -12.93
C LEU A 209 10.55 4.79 -14.10
N ARG A 210 9.67 4.90 -15.08
CA ARG A 210 9.81 5.78 -16.23
C ARG A 210 9.29 7.20 -16.01
N GLU A 211 8.88 7.53 -14.79
CA GLU A 211 8.34 8.83 -14.43
C GLU A 211 7.17 9.26 -15.35
N ARG A 212 6.28 8.31 -15.69
CA ARG A 212 5.04 8.57 -16.45
C ARG A 212 3.85 8.86 -15.55
N GLY A 213 3.99 8.58 -14.27
CA GLY A 213 3.05 8.81 -13.19
C GLY A 213 3.70 8.49 -11.87
N MET A 214 3.15 8.94 -10.77
CA MET A 214 3.59 8.68 -9.41
C MET A 214 2.53 7.84 -8.71
N LEU A 215 2.96 6.84 -7.94
CA LEU A 215 2.07 5.95 -7.19
C LEU A 215 1.14 6.75 -6.28
N GLY A 216 1.70 7.74 -5.59
CA GLY A 216 1.01 8.62 -4.66
C GLY A 216 0.63 7.93 -3.36
N ASP A 217 0.13 8.72 -2.43
CA ASP A 217 -0.34 8.25 -1.13
C ASP A 217 -1.47 7.22 -1.27
N THR A 218 -2.32 7.39 -2.29
CA THR A 218 -3.37 6.43 -2.64
C THR A 218 -2.83 5.03 -2.84
N GLY A 219 -1.78 4.88 -3.63
CA GLY A 219 -1.23 3.56 -3.94
C GLY A 219 -0.27 3.05 -2.88
N ALA A 220 0.60 3.90 -2.37
CA ALA A 220 1.59 3.53 -1.36
C ALA A 220 0.93 2.96 -0.10
N ASN A 221 -0.12 3.65 0.41
CA ASN A 221 -0.85 3.16 1.58
C ASN A 221 -1.54 1.81 1.31
N VAL A 222 -2.16 1.62 0.15
CA VAL A 222 -2.86 0.36 -0.19
C VAL A 222 -1.88 -0.80 -0.34
N VAL A 223 -0.76 -0.59 -1.03
CA VAL A 223 0.26 -1.64 -1.21
C VAL A 223 0.94 -1.98 0.12
N GLY A 224 1.23 -0.97 0.95
CA GLY A 224 1.75 -1.18 2.30
C GLY A 224 0.78 -1.93 3.19
N ALA A 225 -0.50 -1.56 3.18
CA ALA A 225 -1.55 -2.26 3.90
C ALA A 225 -1.71 -3.71 3.43
N ALA A 226 -1.58 -3.97 2.12
CA ALA A 226 -1.61 -5.33 1.56
C ALA A 226 -0.46 -6.20 2.10
N VAL A 227 0.76 -5.66 2.19
CA VAL A 227 1.91 -6.36 2.79
C VAL A 227 1.70 -6.57 4.28
N GLY A 228 1.22 -5.56 5.01
CA GLY A 228 0.90 -5.67 6.43
C GLY A 228 -0.19 -6.73 6.71
N LEU A 229 -1.26 -6.73 5.93
CA LEU A 229 -2.32 -7.74 5.99
C LEU A 229 -1.78 -9.14 5.70
N ALA A 230 -0.96 -9.30 4.65
CA ALA A 230 -0.32 -10.57 4.34
C ALA A 230 0.56 -11.07 5.51
N ALA A 231 1.31 -10.17 6.16
CA ALA A 231 2.13 -10.53 7.32
C ALA A 231 1.29 -11.03 8.50
N VAL A 232 0.18 -10.37 8.80
CA VAL A 232 -0.75 -10.78 9.87
C VAL A 232 -1.40 -12.13 9.55
N ILE A 233 -1.75 -12.39 8.30
CA ILE A 233 -2.36 -13.67 7.88
C ILE A 233 -1.36 -14.83 7.98
N VAL A 234 -0.10 -14.60 7.60
CA VAL A 234 0.91 -15.65 7.42
C VAL A 234 1.68 -15.96 8.70
N LEU A 235 1.98 -14.92 9.48
CA LEU A 235 2.93 -15.05 10.58
C LEU A 235 2.23 -15.45 11.89
N GLY A 236 2.88 -16.31 12.65
CA GLY A 236 2.44 -16.60 14.03
C GLY A 236 2.69 -15.41 14.96
N HIS A 237 2.03 -15.39 16.10
CA HIS A 237 2.01 -14.26 17.05
C HIS A 237 3.40 -13.69 17.41
N SER A 238 4.39 -14.53 17.67
CA SER A 238 5.76 -14.07 18.00
C SER A 238 6.41 -13.32 16.85
N ALA A 239 6.19 -13.78 15.61
CA ALA A 239 6.72 -13.13 14.42
C ALA A 239 5.96 -11.83 14.11
N VAL A 240 4.63 -11.79 14.33
CA VAL A 240 3.84 -10.56 14.24
C VAL A 240 4.36 -9.50 15.20
N LEU A 241 4.65 -9.86 16.46
CA LEU A 241 5.25 -8.92 17.42
C LEU A 241 6.64 -8.44 16.99
N ALA A 242 7.47 -9.31 16.44
CA ALA A 242 8.77 -8.91 15.91
C ALA A 242 8.64 -7.92 14.74
N VAL A 243 7.71 -8.19 13.81
CA VAL A 243 7.39 -7.28 12.70
C VAL A 243 6.83 -5.95 13.23
N LEU A 244 5.94 -6.00 14.22
CA LEU A 244 5.39 -4.79 14.85
C LEU A 244 6.50 -3.92 15.44
N VAL A 245 7.42 -4.50 16.21
CA VAL A 245 8.55 -3.78 16.80
C VAL A 245 9.45 -3.18 15.71
N ALA A 246 9.75 -3.95 14.65
CA ALA A 246 10.56 -3.47 13.52
C ALA A 246 9.87 -2.32 12.77
N LEU A 247 8.58 -2.45 12.46
CA LEU A 247 7.80 -1.39 11.81
C LEU A 247 7.71 -0.15 12.68
N LEU A 248 7.46 -0.30 13.97
CA LEU A 248 7.43 0.82 14.91
C LEU A 248 8.77 1.54 14.95
N ALA A 249 9.87 0.80 15.06
CA ALA A 249 11.21 1.37 15.06
C ALA A 249 11.51 2.14 13.76
N LEU A 250 11.20 1.57 12.59
CA LEU A 250 11.41 2.24 11.29
C LEU A 250 10.56 3.50 11.16
N ASN A 251 9.28 3.45 11.54
CA ASN A 251 8.41 4.62 11.50
C ASN A 251 8.91 5.72 12.47
N LEU A 252 9.35 5.38 13.66
CA LEU A 252 9.92 6.35 14.62
C LEU A 252 11.24 6.94 14.09
N VAL A 253 12.16 6.11 13.61
CA VAL A 253 13.45 6.55 13.08
C VAL A 253 13.27 7.51 11.91
N SER A 254 12.23 7.35 11.09
CA SER A 254 11.93 8.24 9.96
C SER A 254 11.70 9.71 10.36
N GLU A 255 11.37 9.99 11.63
CA GLU A 255 11.19 11.35 12.14
C GLU A 255 12.53 12.11 12.28
N TRP A 256 13.65 11.41 12.36
CA TRP A 256 14.99 11.99 12.51
C TRP A 256 15.93 11.66 11.35
N VAL A 257 15.67 10.57 10.65
CA VAL A 257 16.57 10.04 9.60
C VAL A 257 15.83 9.94 8.29
N SER A 258 16.32 10.60 7.25
CA SER A 258 15.80 10.47 5.90
C SER A 258 16.20 9.12 5.29
N PHE A 259 15.25 8.25 4.98
CA PHE A 259 15.50 6.99 4.29
C PHE A 259 16.18 7.19 2.93
N SER A 260 15.81 8.22 2.18
CA SER A 260 16.47 8.55 0.92
C SER A 260 17.96 8.86 1.12
N ALA A 261 18.32 9.63 2.17
CA ALA A 261 19.72 9.91 2.48
C ALA A 261 20.51 8.68 2.89
N VAL A 262 19.90 7.74 3.62
CA VAL A 262 20.54 6.45 3.98
C VAL A 262 20.75 5.59 2.75
N ILE A 263 19.73 5.46 1.90
CA ILE A 263 19.79 4.68 0.67
C ILE A 263 20.89 5.24 -0.26
N ASP A 264 20.93 6.55 -0.45
CA ASP A 264 21.92 7.19 -1.33
C ASP A 264 23.37 7.04 -0.82
N ARG A 265 23.57 6.92 0.49
CA ARG A 265 24.89 6.70 1.11
C ARG A 265 25.33 5.24 1.10
N THR A 266 24.40 4.28 0.96
CA THR A 266 24.65 2.86 1.06
C THR A 266 24.70 2.25 -0.34
N GLY A 267 25.88 1.89 -0.85
CA GLY A 267 26.12 1.43 -2.24
C GLY A 267 25.13 0.37 -2.73
N PRO A 268 24.98 -0.78 -2.03
CA PRO A 268 24.03 -1.83 -2.44
C PRO A 268 22.58 -1.36 -2.47
N LEU A 269 22.13 -0.58 -1.47
CA LEU A 269 20.78 -0.05 -1.42
C LEU A 269 20.53 0.95 -2.55
N ARG A 270 21.49 1.83 -2.80
CA ARG A 270 21.44 2.79 -3.90
C ARG A 270 21.36 2.08 -5.26
N TRP A 271 22.10 1.02 -5.47
CA TRP A 271 22.04 0.24 -6.70
C TRP A 271 20.64 -0.37 -6.91
N LEU A 272 20.09 -1.04 -5.88
CA LEU A 272 18.73 -1.61 -5.93
C LEU A 272 17.67 -0.53 -6.15
N ASP A 273 17.81 0.62 -5.49
CA ASP A 273 16.87 1.74 -5.62
C ASP A 273 16.83 2.29 -7.03
N ARG A 274 17.99 2.42 -7.67
CA ARG A 274 18.12 2.98 -9.04
C ARG A 274 17.82 1.98 -10.14
N LEU A 275 17.80 0.69 -9.84
CA LEU A 275 17.61 -0.36 -10.84
C LEU A 275 16.33 -0.11 -11.68
N GLY A 276 16.51 0.05 -12.99
CA GLY A 276 15.44 0.31 -13.95
C GLY A 276 14.86 1.74 -13.94
N SER A 277 15.38 2.65 -13.11
CA SER A 277 14.95 4.04 -13.08
C SER A 277 15.73 4.91 -14.08
N ARG A 278 15.10 6.01 -14.55
CA ARG A 278 15.77 7.01 -15.41
C ARG A 278 16.94 7.75 -14.73
N ARG A 279 17.18 7.50 -13.43
CA ARG A 279 18.30 8.11 -12.70
C ARG A 279 19.67 7.55 -13.10
N GLU A 280 19.69 6.49 -13.92
CA GLU A 280 20.93 5.88 -14.43
C GLU A 280 21.47 6.57 -15.70
N ALA A 281 20.74 7.52 -16.27
CA ALA A 281 21.13 8.23 -17.50
C ALA A 281 21.75 9.62 -17.21
#